data_451f5c51c028d904c2ef5e2e3e4d02c6
#
_entry.id   451f5c51c028d904c2ef5e2e3e4d02c6
#
_cell.length_a   1.000
_cell.length_b   1.000
_cell.length_c   1.000
_cell.angle_alpha   90.00
_cell.angle_beta   90.00
_cell.angle_gamma   90.00
#
_symmetry.space_group_name_H-M   'P 1'
#
loop_
_entity.id
_entity.type
_entity.pdbx_description
1 polymer ?
#
loop_
_entity_poly.entity_id
_entity_poly.type
_entity_poly.pdbx_seq_one_letter_code
_entity_poly.pdbx_strand_id
1 'polypeptide(L)'
;GLVSSITQFLSVISLLDLGVGAVVQTALYRPLAEKDDLQISKIVVSSDRFFRRIAKILLLYVGLLMVIYPHISNSTFNGLYISSLIVIVAISSFVQYYWGVTNQILLNADQRIYVQTGLQCIVLVLNAILCYILIKIGASIQLVKLASAVVFILRPAIMQLYVKRHYNINKKIVLQDEPIKQKWNGLAQHMASYVLDNTDVVVLTLFSTLESVSVYTVYFNIVYGIRKMLMAVFNSFQSLWGNMIAKGEKELLNESFETTEWLLHNVVTVLF
;
A
#
# COMPACT_ATOMS: atom_id res chain seq x y z
N GLY A 1 10.54 14.57 -13.72
CA GLY A 1 9.40 15.49 -13.75
C GLY A 1 8.09 14.80 -14.09
N LEU A 2 7.78 14.59 -15.40
CA LEU A 2 6.45 14.15 -15.85
C LEU A 2 5.95 12.86 -15.19
N VAL A 3 6.75 11.80 -15.16
CA VAL A 3 6.37 10.51 -14.55
C VAL A 3 6.13 10.66 -13.04
N SER A 4 6.96 11.44 -12.34
CA SER A 4 6.78 11.67 -10.89
C SER A 4 5.48 12.42 -10.63
N SER A 5 5.17 13.45 -11.44
CA SER A 5 3.92 14.19 -11.33
C SER A 5 2.70 13.28 -11.57
N ILE A 6 2.70 12.48 -12.64
CA ILE A 6 1.63 11.52 -12.92
C ILE A 6 1.46 10.54 -11.74
N THR A 7 2.57 10.04 -11.18
CA THR A 7 2.53 9.12 -10.03
C THR A 7 1.92 9.79 -8.79
N GLN A 8 2.22 11.06 -8.53
CA GLN A 8 1.62 11.81 -7.42
C GLN A 8 0.11 11.99 -7.60
N PHE A 9 -0.35 12.38 -8.81
CA PHE A 9 -1.78 12.45 -9.07
C PHE A 9 -2.47 11.10 -8.88
N LEU A 10 -1.86 10.01 -9.34
CA LEU A 10 -2.41 8.67 -9.13
C LEU A 10 -2.40 8.23 -7.66
N SER A 11 -1.48 8.74 -6.84
CA SER A 11 -1.41 8.40 -5.41
C SER A 11 -2.61 8.93 -4.61
N VAL A 12 -3.32 9.96 -5.11
CA VAL A 12 -4.56 10.48 -4.50
C VAL A 12 -5.61 9.39 -4.31
N ILE A 13 -5.60 8.36 -5.17
CA ILE A 13 -6.51 7.22 -5.03
C ILE A 13 -6.32 6.46 -3.70
N SER A 14 -5.12 6.50 -3.11
CA SER A 14 -4.85 5.86 -1.82
C SER A 14 -5.65 6.48 -0.67
N LEU A 15 -6.11 7.72 -0.82
CA LEU A 15 -7.02 8.34 0.14
C LEU A 15 -8.37 7.61 0.21
N LEU A 16 -8.79 6.97 -0.88
CA LEU A 16 -10.03 6.19 -0.93
C LEU A 16 -9.93 4.86 -0.20
N ASP A 17 -8.71 4.40 0.14
CA ASP A 17 -8.51 3.25 1.01
C ASP A 17 -9.08 3.49 2.42
N LEU A 18 -9.13 4.76 2.87
CA LEU A 18 -9.83 5.21 4.07
C LEU A 18 -9.44 4.46 5.35
N GLY A 19 -8.24 3.85 5.38
CA GLY A 19 -7.78 3.02 6.49
C GLY A 19 -8.56 1.70 6.65
N VAL A 20 -9.41 1.35 5.69
CA VAL A 20 -10.19 0.09 5.71
C VAL A 20 -9.28 -1.13 5.79
N GLY A 21 -8.08 -1.06 5.21
CA GLY A 21 -7.10 -2.13 5.30
C GLY A 21 -6.77 -2.55 6.74
N ALA A 22 -6.53 -1.60 7.63
CA ALA A 22 -6.23 -1.86 9.04
C ALA A 22 -7.44 -2.47 9.77
N VAL A 23 -8.65 -1.97 9.50
CA VAL A 23 -9.89 -2.50 10.09
C VAL A 23 -10.17 -3.93 9.63
N VAL A 24 -9.96 -4.23 8.35
CA VAL A 24 -10.08 -5.60 7.80
C VAL A 24 -9.05 -6.53 8.45
N GLN A 25 -7.81 -6.06 8.59
CA GLN A 25 -6.73 -6.84 9.24
C GLN A 25 -7.10 -7.19 10.68
N THR A 26 -7.58 -6.22 11.45
CA THR A 26 -8.02 -6.45 12.85
C THR A 26 -9.19 -7.44 12.92
N ALA A 27 -10.17 -7.31 12.01
CA ALA A 27 -11.31 -8.22 11.95
C ALA A 27 -10.91 -9.68 11.62
N LEU A 28 -9.77 -9.89 10.96
CA LEU A 28 -9.26 -11.22 10.61
C LEU A 28 -8.53 -11.93 11.74
N TYR A 29 -8.00 -11.23 12.76
CA TYR A 29 -7.17 -11.86 13.80
C TYR A 29 -7.90 -13.00 14.54
N ARG A 30 -9.12 -12.74 15.00
CA ARG A 30 -9.89 -13.73 15.74
C ARG A 30 -10.29 -14.94 14.89
N PRO A 31 -10.90 -14.78 13.69
CA PRO A 31 -11.21 -15.91 12.82
C PRO A 31 -9.99 -16.74 12.42
N LEU A 32 -8.83 -16.11 12.22
CA LEU A 32 -7.57 -16.81 11.93
C LEU A 32 -7.08 -17.61 13.12
N ALA A 33 -7.16 -17.06 14.35
CA ALA A 33 -6.78 -17.76 15.57
C ALA A 33 -7.68 -18.96 15.85
N GLU A 34 -9.00 -18.83 15.60
CA GLU A 34 -10.02 -19.88 15.77
C GLU A 34 -10.09 -20.85 14.57
N LYS A 35 -9.38 -20.57 13.46
CA LYS A 35 -9.42 -21.31 12.19
C LYS A 35 -10.83 -21.41 11.59
N ASP A 36 -11.64 -20.36 11.74
CA ASP A 36 -12.99 -20.26 11.18
C ASP A 36 -12.94 -19.85 9.70
N ASP A 37 -12.83 -20.84 8.80
CA ASP A 37 -12.78 -20.63 7.35
C ASP A 37 -14.02 -19.90 6.81
N LEU A 38 -15.18 -20.02 7.47
CA LEU A 38 -16.40 -19.36 7.06
C LEU A 38 -16.33 -17.86 7.33
N GLN A 39 -15.92 -17.45 8.52
CA GLN A 39 -15.77 -16.03 8.88
C GLN A 39 -14.61 -15.39 8.09
N ILE A 40 -13.48 -16.08 7.96
CA ILE A 40 -12.38 -15.63 7.09
C ILE A 40 -12.89 -15.36 5.68
N SER A 41 -13.64 -16.29 5.09
CA SER A 41 -14.20 -16.15 3.76
C SER A 41 -15.15 -14.95 3.64
N LYS A 42 -16.03 -14.70 4.62
CA LYS A 42 -16.95 -13.56 4.64
C LYS A 42 -16.17 -12.23 4.65
N ILE A 43 -15.17 -12.10 5.52
CA ILE A 43 -14.36 -10.87 5.64
C ILE A 43 -13.56 -10.62 4.37
N VAL A 44 -12.90 -11.66 3.83
CA VAL A 44 -12.11 -11.58 2.60
C VAL A 44 -12.99 -11.19 1.40
N VAL A 45 -14.18 -11.78 1.26
CA VAL A 45 -15.11 -11.46 0.16
C VAL A 45 -15.64 -10.03 0.28
N SER A 46 -15.97 -9.56 1.50
CA SER A 46 -16.38 -8.16 1.72
C SER A 46 -15.26 -7.19 1.36
N SER A 47 -14.04 -7.45 1.84
CA SER A 47 -12.84 -6.68 1.52
C SER A 47 -12.58 -6.64 0.00
N ASP A 48 -12.63 -7.79 -0.65
CA ASP A 48 -12.43 -7.92 -2.11
C ASP A 48 -13.45 -7.07 -2.89
N ARG A 49 -14.73 -7.08 -2.49
CA ARG A 49 -15.76 -6.22 -3.09
C ARG A 49 -15.48 -4.73 -2.90
N PHE A 50 -15.00 -4.33 -1.73
CA PHE A 50 -14.65 -2.95 -1.42
C PHE A 50 -13.48 -2.47 -2.28
N PHE A 51 -12.35 -3.18 -2.29
CA PHE A 51 -11.16 -2.79 -3.05
C PHE A 51 -11.36 -2.87 -4.58
N ARG A 52 -12.21 -3.78 -5.06
CA ARG A 52 -12.62 -3.78 -6.47
C ARG A 52 -13.48 -2.56 -6.85
N ARG A 53 -14.27 -2.01 -5.92
CA ARG A 53 -14.95 -0.73 -6.16
C ARG A 53 -13.96 0.41 -6.28
N ILE A 54 -12.95 0.46 -5.41
CA ILE A 54 -11.84 1.44 -5.52
C ILE A 54 -11.12 1.28 -6.86
N ALA A 55 -10.82 0.06 -7.28
CA ALA A 55 -10.20 -0.19 -8.59
C ALA A 55 -11.05 0.34 -9.77
N LYS A 56 -12.38 0.22 -9.71
CA LYS A 56 -13.28 0.80 -10.71
C LYS A 56 -13.29 2.34 -10.67
N ILE A 57 -13.27 2.94 -9.47
CA ILE A 57 -13.15 4.39 -9.30
C ILE A 57 -11.81 4.88 -9.86
N LEU A 58 -10.73 4.13 -9.63
CA LEU A 58 -9.41 4.42 -10.21
C LEU A 58 -9.48 4.46 -11.76
N LEU A 59 -10.19 3.54 -12.40
CA LEU A 59 -10.35 3.58 -13.87
C LEU A 59 -11.07 4.85 -14.35
N LEU A 60 -12.13 5.25 -13.66
CA LEU A 60 -12.83 6.51 -13.94
C LEU A 60 -11.90 7.71 -13.76
N TYR A 61 -11.14 7.73 -12.67
CA TYR A 61 -10.19 8.79 -12.36
C TYR A 61 -9.05 8.86 -13.40
N VAL A 62 -8.52 7.71 -13.84
CA VAL A 62 -7.53 7.63 -14.92
C VAL A 62 -8.09 8.20 -16.21
N GLY A 63 -9.33 7.85 -16.57
CA GLY A 63 -10.01 8.43 -17.74
C GLY A 63 -10.14 9.95 -17.66
N LEU A 64 -10.49 10.48 -16.51
CA LEU A 64 -10.54 11.91 -16.24
C LEU A 64 -9.15 12.57 -16.36
N LEU A 65 -8.13 11.95 -15.78
CA LEU A 65 -6.74 12.44 -15.87
C LEU A 65 -6.22 12.45 -17.31
N MET A 66 -6.57 11.46 -18.12
CA MET A 66 -6.16 11.42 -19.54
C MET A 66 -6.67 12.64 -20.32
N VAL A 67 -7.85 13.16 -19.95
CA VAL A 67 -8.43 14.35 -20.59
C VAL A 67 -7.88 15.63 -19.99
N ILE A 68 -7.84 15.75 -18.66
CA ILE A 68 -7.55 16.99 -17.95
C ILE A 68 -6.03 17.27 -17.89
N TYR A 69 -5.23 16.26 -17.58
CA TYR A 69 -3.80 16.44 -17.31
C TYR A 69 -3.00 17.00 -18.49
N PRO A 70 -3.22 16.64 -19.77
CA PRO A 70 -2.54 17.24 -20.90
C PRO A 70 -2.80 18.75 -21.06
N HIS A 71 -3.96 19.23 -20.57
CA HIS A 71 -4.32 20.66 -20.66
C HIS A 71 -3.75 21.48 -19.49
N ILE A 72 -3.53 20.84 -18.34
CA ILE A 72 -2.94 21.49 -17.15
C ILE A 72 -1.41 21.46 -17.20
N SER A 73 -0.84 20.38 -17.72
CA SER A 73 0.60 20.25 -17.82
C SER A 73 1.10 21.15 -18.94
N ASN A 74 1.82 22.24 -18.61
CA ASN A 74 2.57 23.08 -19.57
C ASN A 74 3.74 22.29 -20.18
N SER A 75 3.50 21.05 -20.64
CA SER A 75 4.54 20.18 -21.17
C SER A 75 4.62 20.32 -22.69
N THR A 76 5.82 20.24 -23.22
CA THR A 76 6.10 20.23 -24.67
C THR A 76 5.72 18.89 -25.33
N PHE A 77 5.26 17.92 -24.53
CA PHE A 77 4.92 16.57 -25.01
C PHE A 77 3.51 16.51 -25.59
N ASN A 78 3.34 15.70 -26.64
CA ASN A 78 2.03 15.46 -27.24
C ASN A 78 1.04 14.86 -26.21
N GLY A 79 -0.21 15.30 -26.22
CA GLY A 79 -1.25 14.81 -25.30
C GLY A 79 -1.45 13.30 -25.35
N LEU A 80 -1.32 12.66 -26.53
CA LEU A 80 -1.38 11.20 -26.66
C LEU A 80 -0.22 10.48 -25.94
N TYR A 81 0.97 11.11 -25.95
CA TYR A 81 2.13 10.57 -25.23
C TYR A 81 1.90 10.60 -23.71
N ILE A 82 1.38 11.70 -23.20
CA ILE A 82 1.05 11.86 -21.76
C ILE A 82 -0.03 10.87 -21.35
N SER A 83 -1.11 10.76 -22.12
CA SER A 83 -2.22 9.86 -21.84
C SER A 83 -1.77 8.39 -21.84
N SER A 84 -0.90 7.98 -22.75
CA SER A 84 -0.34 6.62 -22.76
C SER A 84 0.49 6.33 -21.49
N LEU A 85 1.29 7.29 -21.02
CA LEU A 85 2.05 7.16 -19.77
C LEU A 85 1.13 7.05 -18.54
N ILE A 86 0.06 7.85 -18.48
CA ILE A 86 -0.93 7.76 -17.40
C ILE A 86 -1.52 6.35 -17.32
N VAL A 87 -1.95 5.79 -18.45
CA VAL A 87 -2.49 4.43 -18.51
C VAL A 87 -1.47 3.40 -18.06
N ILE A 88 -0.25 3.45 -18.59
CA ILE A 88 0.82 2.50 -18.27
C ILE A 88 1.13 2.50 -16.77
N VAL A 89 1.25 3.68 -16.15
CA VAL A 89 1.53 3.79 -14.70
C VAL A 89 0.32 3.33 -13.88
N ALA A 90 -0.90 3.58 -14.35
CA ALA A 90 -2.12 3.19 -13.64
C ALA A 90 -2.37 1.67 -13.63
N ILE A 91 -1.86 0.92 -14.63
CA ILE A 91 -2.06 -0.54 -14.72
C ILE A 91 -1.62 -1.26 -13.44
N SER A 92 -0.43 -0.96 -12.93
CA SER A 92 0.09 -1.60 -11.72
C SER A 92 -0.75 -1.29 -10.50
N SER A 93 -1.19 -0.03 -10.34
CA SER A 93 -2.08 0.40 -9.27
C SER A 93 -3.44 -0.28 -9.36
N PHE A 94 -4.01 -0.37 -10.57
CA PHE A 94 -5.28 -1.07 -10.78
C PHE A 94 -5.21 -2.54 -10.36
N VAL A 95 -4.19 -3.26 -10.80
CA VAL A 95 -4.01 -4.68 -10.47
C VAL A 95 -3.77 -4.87 -8.97
N GLN A 96 -3.05 -3.95 -8.34
CA GLN A 96 -2.84 -3.96 -6.89
C GLN A 96 -4.17 -3.83 -6.13
N TYR A 97 -5.03 -2.89 -6.47
CA TYR A 97 -6.34 -2.74 -5.83
C TYR A 97 -7.31 -3.88 -6.17
N TYR A 98 -7.25 -4.40 -7.38
CA TYR A 98 -8.18 -5.42 -7.84
C TYR A 98 -7.89 -6.81 -7.26
N TRP A 99 -6.62 -7.19 -7.08
CA TRP A 99 -6.20 -8.51 -6.60
C TRP A 99 -5.23 -8.47 -5.42
N GLY A 100 -4.46 -7.41 -5.28
CA GLY A 100 -3.31 -7.39 -4.37
C GLY A 100 -3.68 -7.08 -2.94
N VAL A 101 -4.43 -6.01 -2.70
CA VAL A 101 -4.64 -5.44 -1.36
C VAL A 101 -5.29 -6.42 -0.40
N THR A 102 -6.38 -7.08 -0.79
CA THR A 102 -7.07 -8.05 0.07
C THR A 102 -6.18 -9.22 0.47
N ASN A 103 -5.42 -9.77 -0.49
CA ASN A 103 -4.49 -10.86 -0.21
C ASN A 103 -3.34 -10.42 0.71
N GLN A 104 -2.85 -9.21 0.52
CA GLN A 104 -1.83 -8.61 1.36
C GLN A 104 -2.33 -8.48 2.81
N ILE A 105 -3.55 -7.97 3.01
CA ILE A 105 -4.14 -7.82 4.35
C ILE A 105 -4.31 -9.18 5.03
N LEU A 106 -4.79 -10.20 4.30
CA LEU A 106 -4.93 -11.55 4.83
C LEU A 106 -3.59 -12.15 5.27
N LEU A 107 -2.55 -12.05 4.43
CA LEU A 107 -1.22 -12.55 4.75
C LEU A 107 -0.60 -11.80 5.94
N ASN A 108 -0.82 -10.49 6.03
CA ASN A 108 -0.38 -9.70 7.17
C ASN A 108 -1.07 -10.12 8.47
N ALA A 109 -2.40 -10.33 8.42
CA ALA A 109 -3.17 -10.77 9.58
C ALA A 109 -2.75 -12.18 10.07
N ASP A 110 -2.41 -13.09 9.13
CA ASP A 110 -1.95 -14.45 9.42
C ASP A 110 -0.43 -14.55 9.73
N GLN A 111 0.22 -13.44 10.08
CA GLN A 111 1.66 -13.38 10.39
C GLN A 111 2.58 -13.84 9.25
N ARG A 112 2.07 -13.90 8.01
CA ARG A 112 2.82 -14.30 6.81
C ARG A 112 3.32 -13.11 6.01
N ILE A 113 3.65 -12.02 6.70
CA ILE A 113 4.17 -10.79 6.08
C ILE A 113 5.46 -11.04 5.27
N TYR A 114 6.24 -12.06 5.65
CA TYR A 114 7.46 -12.44 4.96
C TYR A 114 7.22 -12.83 3.49
N VAL A 115 6.07 -13.42 3.16
CA VAL A 115 5.71 -13.78 1.78
C VAL A 115 5.58 -12.51 0.94
N GLN A 116 4.83 -11.53 1.44
CA GLN A 116 4.64 -10.26 0.77
C GLN A 116 5.95 -9.47 0.63
N THR A 117 6.74 -9.37 1.72
CA THR A 117 7.99 -8.60 1.74
C THR A 117 9.04 -9.27 0.84
N GLY A 118 9.15 -10.60 0.90
CA GLY A 118 10.05 -11.34 0.00
C GLY A 118 9.70 -11.14 -1.47
N LEU A 119 8.42 -11.24 -1.83
CA LEU A 119 7.96 -10.96 -3.20
C LEU A 119 8.22 -9.50 -3.61
N GLN A 120 8.05 -8.55 -2.69
CA GLN A 120 8.36 -7.14 -2.95
C GLN A 120 9.83 -6.94 -3.26
N CYS A 121 10.74 -7.53 -2.48
CA CYS A 121 12.18 -7.45 -2.73
C CYS A 121 12.54 -8.06 -4.10
N ILE A 122 12.03 -9.25 -4.42
CA ILE A 122 12.28 -9.91 -5.71
C ILE A 122 11.80 -9.03 -6.87
N VAL A 123 10.58 -8.51 -6.79
CA VAL A 123 10.00 -7.66 -7.84
C VAL A 123 10.78 -6.36 -8.01
N LEU A 124 11.26 -5.74 -6.92
CA LEU A 124 12.07 -4.52 -6.99
C LEU A 124 13.43 -4.78 -7.66
N VAL A 125 14.10 -5.88 -7.33
CA VAL A 125 15.38 -6.26 -7.95
C VAL A 125 15.18 -6.57 -9.44
N LEU A 126 14.17 -7.38 -9.78
CA LEU A 126 13.84 -7.68 -11.18
C LEU A 126 13.52 -6.41 -11.98
N ASN A 127 12.74 -5.50 -11.39
CA ASN A 127 12.41 -4.22 -12.02
C ASN A 127 13.65 -3.36 -12.25
N ALA A 128 14.55 -3.27 -11.25
CA ALA A 128 15.79 -2.50 -11.38
C ALA A 128 16.70 -3.04 -12.50
N ILE A 129 16.88 -4.36 -12.56
CA ILE A 129 17.67 -5.02 -13.61
C ILE A 129 17.04 -4.79 -14.98
N LEU A 130 15.73 -4.99 -15.11
CA LEU A 130 15.02 -4.83 -16.38
C LEU A 130 15.07 -3.37 -16.86
N CYS A 131 14.82 -2.42 -15.98
CA CYS A 131 14.93 -1.00 -16.32
C CYS A 131 16.35 -0.61 -16.76
N TYR A 132 17.39 -1.09 -16.05
CA TYR A 132 18.78 -0.85 -16.42
C TYR A 132 19.09 -1.39 -17.84
N ILE A 133 18.70 -2.62 -18.14
CA ILE A 133 18.89 -3.23 -19.47
C ILE A 133 18.18 -2.42 -20.55
N LEU A 134 16.90 -2.09 -20.35
CA LEU A 134 16.10 -1.36 -21.32
C LEU A 134 16.64 0.06 -21.58
N ILE A 135 17.07 0.75 -20.54
CA ILE A 135 17.70 2.08 -20.69
C ILE A 135 19.01 1.99 -21.47
N LYS A 136 19.84 0.96 -21.18
CA LYS A 136 21.14 0.76 -21.84
C LYS A 136 21.00 0.49 -23.35
N ILE A 137 19.95 -0.19 -23.77
CA ILE A 137 19.67 -0.42 -25.20
C ILE A 137 18.90 0.73 -25.88
N GLY A 138 18.69 1.86 -25.16
CA GLY A 138 18.04 3.05 -25.72
C GLY A 138 16.51 2.96 -25.84
N ALA A 139 15.86 2.07 -25.07
CA ALA A 139 14.41 1.93 -25.10
C ALA A 139 13.69 3.22 -24.67
N SER A 140 12.51 3.48 -25.26
CA SER A 140 11.68 4.61 -24.90
C SER A 140 11.20 4.52 -23.44
N ILE A 141 10.95 5.67 -22.81
CA ILE A 141 10.48 5.72 -21.42
C ILE A 141 9.13 5.01 -21.24
N GLN A 142 8.30 5.00 -22.26
CA GLN A 142 7.03 4.29 -22.29
C GLN A 142 7.26 2.78 -22.21
N LEU A 143 8.22 2.25 -22.98
CA LEU A 143 8.56 0.80 -22.96
C LEU A 143 9.14 0.41 -21.61
N VAL A 144 10.03 1.23 -21.05
CA VAL A 144 10.59 1.02 -19.68
C VAL A 144 9.47 0.99 -18.65
N LYS A 145 8.52 1.92 -18.69
CA LYS A 145 7.40 1.97 -17.73
C LYS A 145 6.40 0.84 -17.94
N LEU A 146 6.14 0.43 -19.18
CA LEU A 146 5.30 -0.72 -19.48
C LEU A 146 5.92 -2.01 -18.92
N ALA A 147 7.21 -2.21 -19.15
CA ALA A 147 7.94 -3.35 -18.62
C ALA A 147 7.92 -3.36 -17.07
N SER A 148 8.14 -2.19 -16.43
CA SER A 148 7.96 -2.03 -14.98
C SER A 148 6.56 -2.42 -14.53
N ALA A 149 5.51 -1.96 -15.20
CA ALA A 149 4.14 -2.28 -14.85
C ALA A 149 3.88 -3.79 -14.90
N VAL A 150 4.39 -4.49 -15.92
CA VAL A 150 4.29 -5.95 -16.05
C VAL A 150 5.01 -6.65 -14.90
N VAL A 151 6.21 -6.22 -14.53
CA VAL A 151 6.96 -6.80 -13.40
C VAL A 151 6.20 -6.58 -12.07
N PHE A 152 5.62 -5.41 -11.85
CA PHE A 152 4.84 -5.14 -10.63
C PHE A 152 3.55 -5.95 -10.53
N ILE A 153 2.98 -6.42 -11.65
CA ILE A 153 1.82 -7.33 -11.65
C ILE A 153 2.18 -8.72 -11.08
N LEU A 154 3.43 -9.14 -11.18
CA LEU A 154 3.86 -10.45 -10.67
C LEU A 154 3.58 -10.61 -9.17
N ARG A 155 3.77 -9.54 -8.39
CA ARG A 155 3.54 -9.58 -6.94
C ARG A 155 2.09 -9.96 -6.57
N PRO A 156 1.05 -9.21 -6.98
CA PRO A 156 -0.32 -9.58 -6.67
C PRO A 156 -0.74 -10.92 -7.29
N ALA A 157 -0.21 -11.28 -8.47
CA ALA A 157 -0.50 -12.56 -9.10
C ALA A 157 0.04 -13.75 -8.28
N ILE A 158 1.30 -13.68 -7.84
CA ILE A 158 1.91 -14.74 -7.01
C ILE A 158 1.23 -14.79 -5.63
N MET A 159 0.93 -13.66 -5.00
CA MET A 159 0.17 -13.63 -3.74
C MET A 159 -1.21 -14.28 -3.90
N GLN A 160 -1.92 -14.02 -5.00
CA GLN A 160 -3.20 -14.65 -5.30
C GLN A 160 -3.08 -16.18 -5.42
N LEU A 161 -2.03 -16.66 -6.08
CA LEU A 161 -1.76 -18.10 -6.20
C LEU A 161 -1.42 -18.72 -4.84
N TYR A 162 -0.61 -18.02 -4.04
CA TYR A 162 -0.26 -18.47 -2.69
C TYR A 162 -1.49 -18.58 -1.80
N VAL A 163 -2.34 -17.54 -1.75
CA VAL A 163 -3.58 -17.54 -0.97
C VAL A 163 -4.52 -18.65 -1.43
N LYS A 164 -4.68 -18.85 -2.75
CA LYS A 164 -5.53 -19.92 -3.29
C LYS A 164 -5.06 -21.33 -2.89
N ARG A 165 -3.76 -21.52 -2.65
CA ARG A 165 -3.19 -22.82 -2.25
C ARG A 165 -3.26 -23.09 -0.75
N HIS A 166 -3.22 -22.02 0.07
CA HIS A 166 -3.07 -22.16 1.53
C HIS A 166 -4.35 -21.86 2.33
N TYR A 167 -5.37 -21.29 1.70
CA TYR A 167 -6.62 -20.89 2.35
C TYR A 167 -7.83 -21.41 1.61
N ASN A 168 -8.81 -21.95 2.34
CA ASN A 168 -10.09 -22.44 1.82
C ASN A 168 -11.11 -21.29 1.73
N ILE A 169 -10.88 -20.31 0.84
CA ILE A 169 -11.76 -19.16 0.71
C ILE A 169 -12.91 -19.49 -0.24
N ASN A 170 -14.12 -19.54 0.30
CA ASN A 170 -15.34 -19.70 -0.50
C ASN A 170 -15.80 -18.35 -1.04
N LYS A 171 -15.50 -18.06 -2.31
CA LYS A 171 -15.88 -16.82 -2.99
C LYS A 171 -17.36 -16.72 -3.36
N LYS A 172 -18.14 -17.82 -3.21
CA LYS A 172 -19.57 -17.86 -3.55
C LYS A 172 -20.48 -17.50 -2.37
N ILE A 173 -19.91 -17.15 -1.21
CA ILE A 173 -20.69 -16.79 -0.04
C ILE A 173 -21.55 -15.55 -0.32
N VAL A 174 -22.83 -15.68 -0.04
CA VAL A 174 -23.76 -14.54 -0.02
C VAL A 174 -23.62 -13.85 1.34
N LEU A 175 -23.19 -12.60 1.32
CA LEU A 175 -23.10 -11.78 2.53
C LEU A 175 -24.53 -11.29 2.84
N GLN A 176 -25.12 -11.80 3.93
CA GLN A 176 -26.42 -11.31 4.44
C GLN A 176 -26.22 -9.99 5.18
N ASP A 177 -25.13 -9.88 5.96
CA ASP A 177 -24.73 -8.69 6.69
C ASP A 177 -23.31 -8.27 6.35
N GLU A 178 -22.97 -6.99 6.59
CA GLU A 178 -21.62 -6.47 6.46
C GLU A 178 -20.75 -7.01 7.60
N PRO A 179 -19.77 -7.88 7.35
CA PRO A 179 -18.94 -8.48 8.40
C PRO A 179 -17.97 -7.46 9.03
N ILE A 180 -17.73 -6.33 8.37
CA ILE A 180 -16.81 -5.28 8.81
C ILE A 180 -17.62 -4.06 9.25
N LYS A 181 -18.16 -4.10 10.47
CA LYS A 181 -19.04 -3.04 10.99
C LYS A 181 -18.33 -1.71 11.23
N GLN A 182 -17.02 -1.72 11.51
CA GLN A 182 -16.25 -0.55 11.93
C GLN A 182 -15.36 0.06 10.85
N LYS A 183 -15.60 -0.26 9.57
CA LYS A 183 -14.76 0.21 8.46
C LYS A 183 -14.60 1.74 8.38
N TRP A 184 -15.57 2.50 8.88
CA TRP A 184 -15.52 3.95 8.91
C TRP A 184 -14.69 4.53 10.06
N ASN A 185 -14.41 3.74 11.12
CA ASN A 185 -13.59 4.19 12.24
C ASN A 185 -12.12 4.42 11.83
N GLY A 186 -11.64 3.66 10.86
CA GLY A 186 -10.30 3.84 10.29
C GLY A 186 -10.14 5.11 9.46
N LEU A 187 -11.25 5.68 8.92
CA LEU A 187 -11.21 6.87 8.08
C LEU A 187 -10.59 8.08 8.80
N ALA A 188 -11.08 8.40 9.98
CA ALA A 188 -10.59 9.58 10.72
C ALA A 188 -9.11 9.44 11.08
N GLN A 189 -8.68 8.26 11.52
CA GLN A 189 -7.28 7.98 11.83
C GLN A 189 -6.39 8.06 10.59
N HIS A 190 -6.84 7.52 9.46
CA HIS A 190 -6.10 7.59 8.20
C HIS A 190 -5.96 9.02 7.69
N MET A 191 -7.05 9.80 7.73
CA MET A 191 -7.04 11.21 7.40
C MET A 191 -6.11 12.02 8.30
N ALA A 192 -6.16 11.78 9.63
CA ALA A 192 -5.27 12.44 10.57
C ALA A 192 -3.79 12.13 10.30
N SER A 193 -3.45 10.86 10.04
CA SER A 193 -2.09 10.47 9.67
C SER A 193 -1.63 11.12 8.37
N TYR A 194 -2.51 11.17 7.35
CA TYR A 194 -2.20 11.81 6.07
C TYR A 194 -1.95 13.32 6.24
N VAL A 195 -2.78 14.00 7.00
CA VAL A 195 -2.59 15.43 7.32
C VAL A 195 -1.27 15.63 8.06
N LEU A 196 -1.00 14.83 9.10
CA LEU A 196 0.24 14.90 9.87
C LEU A 196 1.49 14.73 8.98
N ASP A 197 1.49 13.75 8.08
CA ASP A 197 2.66 13.44 7.24
C ASP A 197 2.88 14.44 6.09
N ASN A 198 1.87 15.27 5.72
CA ASN A 198 1.95 16.15 4.56
C ASN A 198 1.82 17.65 4.87
N THR A 199 1.36 18.01 6.07
CA THR A 199 1.08 19.43 6.42
C THR A 199 2.35 20.28 6.40
N ASP A 200 3.47 19.77 6.86
CA ASP A 200 4.73 20.52 6.95
C ASP A 200 5.17 21.05 5.58
N VAL A 201 5.14 20.19 4.56
CA VAL A 201 5.52 20.58 3.19
C VAL A 201 4.52 21.56 2.60
N VAL A 202 3.22 21.40 2.88
CA VAL A 202 2.18 22.32 2.40
C VAL A 202 2.36 23.70 3.04
N VAL A 203 2.55 23.76 4.36
CA VAL A 203 2.77 25.03 5.10
C VAL A 203 4.03 25.72 4.60
N LEU A 204 5.14 25.02 4.46
CA LEU A 204 6.37 25.58 3.92
C LEU A 204 6.19 26.08 2.50
N THR A 205 5.42 25.38 1.66
CA THR A 205 5.17 25.80 0.28
C THR A 205 4.35 27.09 0.21
N LEU A 206 3.40 27.26 1.13
CA LEU A 206 2.51 28.43 1.16
C LEU A 206 3.17 29.66 1.82
N PHE A 207 4.02 29.46 2.82
CA PHE A 207 4.54 30.54 3.69
C PHE A 207 6.05 30.74 3.61
N SER A 208 6.78 29.98 2.78
CA SER A 208 8.23 30.04 2.65
C SER A 208 8.68 30.04 1.20
N THR A 209 9.99 30.02 0.96
CA THR A 209 10.59 29.99 -0.37
C THR A 209 10.75 28.55 -0.87
N LEU A 210 10.79 28.36 -2.19
CA LEU A 210 11.07 27.04 -2.80
C LEU A 210 12.43 26.48 -2.39
N GLU A 211 13.40 27.35 -2.07
CA GLU A 211 14.71 26.95 -1.56
C GLU A 211 14.57 26.31 -0.18
N SER A 212 13.85 26.94 0.75
CA SER A 212 13.56 26.39 2.07
C SER A 212 12.82 25.05 2.00
N VAL A 213 11.85 24.94 1.10
CA VAL A 213 11.13 23.69 0.84
C VAL A 213 12.11 22.60 0.36
N SER A 214 13.04 22.94 -0.54
CA SER A 214 14.02 21.98 -1.08
C SER A 214 14.96 21.48 0.01
N VAL A 215 15.49 22.37 0.85
CA VAL A 215 16.36 22.01 1.99
C VAL A 215 15.60 21.13 2.97
N TYR A 216 14.39 21.55 3.39
CA TYR A 216 13.55 20.76 4.28
C TYR A 216 13.30 19.34 3.74
N THR A 217 12.95 19.24 2.45
CA THR A 217 12.62 17.95 1.82
C THR A 217 13.80 16.98 1.84
N VAL A 218 15.04 17.46 1.70
CA VAL A 218 16.24 16.59 1.79
C VAL A 218 16.37 16.00 3.18
N TYR A 219 16.31 16.83 4.23
CA TYR A 219 16.36 16.35 5.61
C TYR A 219 15.18 15.45 5.96
N PHE A 220 13.98 15.87 5.58
CA PHE A 220 12.76 15.08 5.78
C PHE A 220 12.86 13.69 5.16
N ASN A 221 13.37 13.57 3.93
CA ASN A 221 13.51 12.27 3.27
C ASN A 221 14.48 11.33 4.00
N ILE A 222 15.55 11.86 4.60
CA ILE A 222 16.49 11.05 5.40
C ILE A 222 15.78 10.53 6.66
N VAL A 223 15.19 11.43 7.45
CA VAL A 223 14.47 11.09 8.69
C VAL A 223 13.30 10.15 8.40
N TYR A 224 12.53 10.45 7.35
CA TYR A 224 11.40 9.63 6.93
C TYR A 224 11.82 8.23 6.44
N GLY A 225 12.98 8.13 5.79
CA GLY A 225 13.57 6.85 5.41
C GLY A 225 13.89 5.97 6.63
N ILE A 226 14.54 6.55 7.65
CA ILE A 226 14.83 5.87 8.92
C ILE A 226 13.51 5.46 9.61
N ARG A 227 12.56 6.41 9.73
CA ARG A 227 11.23 6.14 10.31
C ARG A 227 10.53 4.98 9.59
N LYS A 228 10.57 4.93 8.26
CA LYS A 228 9.96 3.82 7.49
C LYS A 228 10.61 2.48 7.77
N MET A 229 11.94 2.43 7.91
CA MET A 229 12.65 1.20 8.27
C MET A 229 12.21 0.71 9.65
N LEU A 230 12.17 1.59 10.66
CA LEU A 230 11.69 1.25 11.99
C LEU A 230 10.24 0.76 11.97
N MET A 231 9.35 1.50 11.30
CA MET A 231 7.95 1.12 11.17
C MET A 231 7.75 -0.23 10.46
N ALA A 232 8.58 -0.59 9.50
CA ALA A 232 8.51 -1.89 8.84
C ALA A 232 8.78 -3.04 9.83
N VAL A 233 9.73 -2.86 10.75
CA VAL A 233 10.02 -3.83 11.82
C VAL A 233 8.83 -3.91 12.78
N PHE A 234 8.33 -2.77 13.28
CA PHE A 234 7.23 -2.75 14.27
C PHE A 234 5.91 -3.25 13.71
N ASN A 235 5.59 -2.93 12.46
CA ASN A 235 4.38 -3.44 11.80
C ASN A 235 4.37 -4.99 11.72
N SER A 236 5.54 -5.63 11.78
CA SER A 236 5.63 -7.09 11.82
C SER A 236 5.10 -7.69 13.13
N PHE A 237 5.21 -6.96 14.24
CA PHE A 237 4.70 -7.40 15.54
C PHE A 237 3.19 -7.20 15.69
N GLN A 238 2.58 -6.32 14.89
CA GLN A 238 1.16 -6.01 14.99
C GLN A 238 0.25 -7.25 14.84
N SER A 239 0.55 -8.11 13.90
CA SER A 239 -0.20 -9.36 13.69
C SER A 239 0.07 -10.40 14.77
N LEU A 240 1.28 -10.44 15.32
CA LEU A 240 1.64 -11.28 16.44
C LEU A 240 0.83 -10.91 17.68
N TRP A 241 0.83 -9.64 18.06
CA TRP A 241 0.04 -9.13 19.19
C TRP A 241 -1.46 -9.29 18.97
N GLY A 242 -1.95 -9.04 17.74
CA GLY A 242 -3.35 -9.29 17.38
C GLY A 242 -3.77 -10.75 17.59
N ASN A 243 -2.90 -11.70 17.29
CA ASN A 243 -3.14 -13.13 17.53
C ASN A 243 -3.15 -13.46 19.02
N MET A 244 -2.18 -12.93 19.81
CA MET A 244 -2.13 -13.11 21.28
C MET A 244 -3.38 -12.55 21.95
N ILE A 245 -3.83 -11.36 21.55
CA ILE A 245 -5.09 -10.76 22.03
C ILE A 245 -6.29 -11.66 21.72
N ALA A 246 -6.35 -12.17 20.49
CA ALA A 246 -7.45 -13.04 20.06
C ALA A 246 -7.51 -14.36 20.84
N LYS A 247 -6.35 -14.90 21.25
CA LYS A 247 -6.22 -16.10 22.07
C LYS A 247 -6.35 -15.86 23.58
N GLY A 248 -6.31 -14.59 24.02
CA GLY A 248 -6.34 -14.25 25.45
C GLY A 248 -5.01 -14.46 26.19
N GLU A 249 -3.89 -14.56 25.48
CA GLU A 249 -2.53 -14.78 26.01
C GLU A 249 -1.92 -13.49 26.59
N LYS A 250 -2.51 -12.97 27.67
CA LYS A 250 -2.18 -11.64 28.21
C LYS A 250 -0.74 -11.51 28.74
N GLU A 251 -0.23 -12.54 29.43
CA GLU A 251 1.12 -12.54 29.99
C GLU A 251 2.17 -12.46 28.87
N LEU A 252 2.03 -13.31 27.87
CA LEU A 252 2.93 -13.36 26.72
C LEU A 252 2.87 -12.06 25.91
N LEU A 253 1.66 -11.46 25.79
CA LEU A 253 1.46 -10.17 25.15
C LEU A 253 2.23 -9.06 25.87
N ASN A 254 2.10 -8.98 27.21
CA ASN A 254 2.77 -7.95 28.02
C ASN A 254 4.31 -8.08 27.93
N GLU A 255 4.84 -9.30 28.10
CA GLU A 255 6.27 -9.55 27.96
C GLU A 255 6.82 -9.17 26.59
N SER A 256 6.11 -9.59 25.52
CA SER A 256 6.47 -9.24 24.14
C SER A 256 6.41 -7.73 23.89
N PHE A 257 5.39 -7.06 24.42
CA PHE A 257 5.22 -5.63 24.27
C PHE A 257 6.32 -4.84 24.99
N GLU A 258 6.57 -5.13 26.27
CA GLU A 258 7.63 -4.50 27.07
C GLU A 258 9.02 -4.66 26.43
N THR A 259 9.33 -5.87 25.97
CA THR A 259 10.60 -6.15 25.29
C THR A 259 10.74 -5.32 23.99
N THR A 260 9.67 -5.25 23.20
CA THR A 260 9.67 -4.51 21.95
C THR A 260 9.74 -3.00 22.19
N GLU A 261 9.02 -2.48 23.20
CA GLU A 261 9.04 -1.07 23.59
C GLU A 261 10.44 -0.66 24.07
N TRP A 262 11.07 -1.48 24.93
CA TRP A 262 12.43 -1.25 25.39
C TRP A 262 13.43 -1.20 24.22
N LEU A 263 13.33 -2.16 23.30
CA LEU A 263 14.20 -2.22 22.13
C LEU A 263 14.00 -1.00 21.22
N LEU A 264 12.74 -0.62 20.97
CA LEU A 264 12.40 0.56 20.18
C LEU A 264 12.99 1.83 20.79
N HIS A 265 12.79 2.01 22.09
CA HIS A 265 13.27 3.20 22.81
C HIS A 265 14.79 3.34 22.67
N ASN A 266 15.54 2.24 22.89
CA ASN A 266 17.00 2.24 22.74
C ASN A 266 17.45 2.56 21.31
N VAL A 267 16.82 1.92 20.31
CA VAL A 267 17.19 2.12 18.90
C VAL A 267 16.88 3.56 18.46
N VAL A 268 15.72 4.10 18.83
CA VAL A 268 15.33 5.49 18.49
C VAL A 268 16.27 6.48 19.17
N THR A 269 16.59 6.29 20.45
CA THR A 269 17.51 7.18 21.19
C THR A 269 18.93 7.22 20.62
N VAL A 270 19.38 6.10 20.00
CA VAL A 270 20.69 6.06 19.35
C VAL A 270 20.67 6.68 17.94
N LEU A 271 19.54 6.61 17.24
CA LEU A 271 19.41 7.09 15.86
C LEU A 271 19.06 8.59 15.77
N PHE A 272 18.45 9.16 16.79
CA PHE A 272 18.00 10.56 16.85
C PHE A 272 18.55 11.30 18.08
#